data_13a0c93a220ea2c8330c4a9aac0a1fa7
#
_entry.id   13a0c93a220ea2c8330c4a9aac0a1fa7
#
_cell.length_a   1.000
_cell.length_b   1.000
_cell.length_c   1.000
_cell.angle_alpha   90.00
_cell.angle_beta   90.00
_cell.angle_gamma   90.00
#
_symmetry.space_group_name_H-M   'P 1'
#
loop_
_entity.id
_entity.type
_entity.pdbx_description
1 polymer ?
#
loop_
_entity_poly.entity_id
_entity_poly.type
_entity_poly.pdbx_seq_one_letter_code
_entity_poly.pdbx_strand_id
1 'polypeptide(L)'
;MLLTADDIRQLNDKIQYQSAFIDRLRDETARVIIGQHHMLDRLLIGLLSNGHVLLEGVPGLAKTLTIKSLSQAIHAKFSRIQFTPDLLPADVIGTMIYNQQKNEFVVRRGPIFANFILADEINRAPAKVQSALLEAMQERQVTLGDSTYKLDEPFLVLATQNPLEQEGTYPLPEAQQDRFIMKVIIDYPTKQEEQIIIRQNVQSLKSPEVSQVVSMQEITQAKDLTRQIYMDEKVENYILDIVFATRFPEKYKLEKLKPLIAYGGSPRASINLALAAKAHAFLNKRGFVIPEDVRSISKDVLRHRLGLTYEAEAENVNVENIIDDVLRVIQVP
;
A
#
# COMPACT_ATOMS: atom_id res chain seq x y z
N MET A 1 14.35 17.62 -19.27
CA MET A 1 14.97 18.89 -18.88
C MET A 1 15.70 18.60 -17.58
N LEU A 2 17.02 18.78 -17.51
CA LEU A 2 17.77 18.56 -16.27
C LEU A 2 17.39 19.68 -15.30
N LEU A 3 16.92 19.33 -14.11
CA LEU A 3 16.63 20.30 -13.04
C LEU A 3 17.96 20.95 -12.59
N THR A 4 17.94 22.26 -12.44
CA THR A 4 19.08 23.00 -11.88
C THR A 4 19.13 22.86 -10.35
N ALA A 5 20.26 23.17 -9.73
CA ALA A 5 20.38 23.17 -8.26
C ALA A 5 19.36 24.11 -7.60
N ASP A 6 19.04 25.23 -8.24
CA ASP A 6 18.05 26.18 -7.75
C ASP A 6 16.62 25.64 -7.86
N ASP A 7 16.29 24.90 -8.94
CA ASP A 7 15.00 24.23 -9.09
C ASP A 7 14.79 23.18 -7.97
N ILE A 8 15.84 22.42 -7.64
CA ILE A 8 15.79 21.43 -6.56
C ILE A 8 15.60 22.10 -5.19
N ARG A 9 16.27 23.23 -4.94
CA ARG A 9 16.06 24.01 -3.71
C ARG A 9 14.63 24.53 -3.59
N GLN A 10 14.10 25.17 -4.62
CA GLN A 10 12.71 25.65 -4.65
C GLN A 10 11.72 24.51 -4.45
N LEU A 11 11.95 23.36 -5.07
CA LEU A 11 11.13 22.17 -4.87
C LEU A 11 11.20 21.68 -3.42
N ASN A 12 12.40 21.67 -2.82
CA ASN A 12 12.59 21.24 -1.44
C ASN A 12 11.84 22.17 -0.47
N ASP A 13 11.94 23.49 -0.63
CA ASP A 13 11.24 24.47 0.21
C ASP A 13 9.71 24.32 0.07
N LYS A 14 9.23 24.12 -1.14
CA LYS A 14 7.82 23.85 -1.43
C LYS A 14 7.33 22.57 -0.75
N ILE A 15 8.14 21.51 -0.78
CA ILE A 15 7.80 20.24 -0.14
C ILE A 15 7.81 20.38 1.38
N GLN A 16 8.79 21.06 1.97
CA GLN A 16 8.82 21.31 3.41
C GLN A 16 7.54 22.02 3.89
N TYR A 17 7.08 23.01 3.14
CA TYR A 17 5.83 23.72 3.46
C TYR A 17 4.60 22.82 3.28
N GLN A 18 4.50 22.14 2.14
CA GLN A 18 3.33 21.34 1.78
C GLN A 18 3.23 20.02 2.55
N SER A 19 4.33 19.49 3.08
CA SER A 19 4.34 18.26 3.88
C SER A 19 3.99 18.47 5.36
N ALA A 20 3.79 19.71 5.81
CA ALA A 20 3.46 20.03 7.21
C ALA A 20 2.18 19.33 7.71
N PHE A 21 1.26 18.98 6.79
CA PHE A 21 0.05 18.24 7.15
C PHE A 21 0.35 16.81 7.62
N ILE A 22 1.49 16.22 7.24
CA ILE A 22 1.88 14.87 7.65
C ILE A 22 2.01 14.77 9.17
N ASP A 23 2.63 15.77 9.80
CA ASP A 23 2.76 15.80 11.27
C ASP A 23 1.39 15.91 11.93
N ARG A 24 0.52 16.83 11.45
CA ARG A 24 -0.85 16.96 11.95
C ARG A 24 -1.63 15.65 11.84
N LEU A 25 -1.44 14.93 10.76
CA LEU A 25 -2.12 13.67 10.49
C LEU A 25 -1.58 12.54 11.38
N ARG A 26 -0.25 12.47 11.57
CA ARG A 26 0.39 11.52 12.49
C ARG A 26 -0.05 11.78 13.94
N ASP A 27 -0.03 13.04 14.38
CA ASP A 27 -0.42 13.43 15.74
C ASP A 27 -1.90 13.09 16.00
N GLU A 28 -2.80 13.41 15.07
CA GLU A 28 -4.22 13.12 15.22
C GLU A 28 -4.51 11.62 15.22
N THR A 29 -3.88 10.86 14.33
CA THR A 29 -4.05 9.40 14.29
C THR A 29 -3.42 8.71 15.50
N ALA A 30 -2.31 9.20 16.03
CA ALA A 30 -1.65 8.68 17.23
C ALA A 30 -2.51 8.79 18.50
N ARG A 31 -3.53 9.67 18.54
CA ARG A 31 -4.50 9.74 19.63
C ARG A 31 -5.36 8.47 19.76
N VAL A 32 -5.54 7.78 18.64
CA VAL A 32 -6.43 6.60 18.53
C VAL A 32 -5.64 5.32 18.27
N ILE A 33 -4.58 5.42 17.47
CA ILE A 33 -3.76 4.28 17.04
C ILE A 33 -2.46 4.27 17.85
N ILE A 34 -2.28 3.21 18.66
CA ILE A 34 -1.07 3.04 19.43
C ILE A 34 -0.14 2.06 18.72
N GLY A 35 1.11 2.44 18.52
CA GLY A 35 2.19 1.58 18.08
C GLY A 35 2.26 1.30 16.59
N GLN A 36 1.22 1.53 15.80
CA GLN A 36 1.19 1.16 14.38
C GLN A 36 1.74 2.25 13.43
N HIS A 37 2.83 2.95 13.84
CA HIS A 37 3.41 4.04 13.05
C HIS A 37 3.91 3.56 11.68
N HIS A 38 4.54 2.37 11.64
CA HIS A 38 5.01 1.77 10.39
C HIS A 38 3.86 1.56 9.40
N MET A 39 2.74 0.98 9.85
CA MET A 39 1.56 0.77 8.99
C MET A 39 1.01 2.10 8.47
N LEU A 40 0.88 3.12 9.33
CA LEU A 40 0.40 4.44 8.92
C LEU A 40 1.29 5.06 7.85
N ASP A 41 2.61 5.04 8.04
CA ASP A 41 3.55 5.58 7.06
C ASP A 41 3.47 4.84 5.71
N ARG A 42 3.31 3.51 5.72
CA ARG A 42 3.14 2.72 4.49
C ARG A 42 1.80 3.01 3.80
N LEU A 43 0.73 3.27 4.55
CA LEU A 43 -0.53 3.72 3.96
C LEU A 43 -0.40 5.10 3.31
N LEU A 44 0.32 6.03 3.95
CA LEU A 44 0.60 7.35 3.38
C LEU A 44 1.47 7.25 2.13
N ILE A 45 2.50 6.38 2.12
CA ILE A 45 3.29 6.11 0.91
C ILE A 45 2.39 5.57 -0.20
N GLY A 46 1.53 4.59 0.08
CA GLY A 46 0.56 4.07 -0.89
C GLY A 46 -0.35 5.16 -1.46
N LEU A 47 -0.89 6.02 -0.60
CA LEU A 47 -1.76 7.12 -0.97
C LEU A 47 -1.06 8.15 -1.87
N LEU A 48 0.14 8.60 -1.47
CA LEU A 48 0.93 9.59 -2.20
C LEU A 48 1.50 9.05 -3.52
N SER A 49 1.82 7.76 -3.57
CA SER A 49 2.28 7.07 -4.79
C SER A 49 1.13 6.70 -5.73
N ASN A 50 -0.14 7.01 -5.38
CA ASN A 50 -1.32 6.57 -6.11
C ASN A 50 -1.41 5.04 -6.27
N GLY A 51 -0.88 4.29 -5.32
CA GLY A 51 -0.87 2.83 -5.27
C GLY A 51 -1.87 2.27 -4.27
N HIS A 52 -1.96 0.94 -4.21
CA HIS A 52 -2.77 0.20 -3.27
C HIS A 52 -1.88 -0.67 -2.38
N VAL A 53 -2.30 -0.97 -1.16
CA VAL A 53 -1.46 -1.65 -0.17
C VAL A 53 -2.10 -2.98 0.23
N LEU A 54 -1.29 -4.04 0.27
CA LEU A 54 -1.67 -5.33 0.82
C LEU A 54 -1.09 -5.44 2.23
N LEU A 55 -1.93 -5.69 3.23
CA LEU A 55 -1.51 -5.94 4.60
C LEU A 55 -1.59 -7.43 4.92
N GLU A 56 -0.53 -7.95 5.47
CA GLU A 56 -0.49 -9.30 6.01
C GLU A 56 -0.28 -9.23 7.53
N GLY A 57 -1.09 -9.93 8.28
CA GLY A 57 -0.98 -9.99 9.74
C GLY A 57 -2.21 -10.61 10.37
N VAL A 58 -2.04 -11.09 11.60
CA VAL A 58 -3.11 -11.73 12.37
C VAL A 58 -4.28 -10.78 12.64
N PRO A 59 -5.48 -11.29 12.95
CA PRO A 59 -6.61 -10.47 13.40
C PRO A 59 -6.28 -9.68 14.67
N GLY A 60 -6.95 -8.56 14.88
CA GLY A 60 -6.83 -7.78 16.12
C GLY A 60 -5.72 -6.71 16.12
N LEU A 61 -4.94 -6.55 15.05
CA LEU A 61 -3.83 -5.58 14.96
C LEU A 61 -4.26 -4.17 14.49
N ALA A 62 -5.47 -3.74 14.81
CA ALA A 62 -6.01 -2.41 14.52
C ALA A 62 -6.03 -2.00 13.03
N LYS A 63 -5.93 -2.94 12.06
CA LYS A 63 -5.93 -2.64 10.62
C LYS A 63 -7.13 -1.79 10.20
N THR A 64 -8.34 -2.21 10.58
CA THR A 64 -9.58 -1.48 10.29
C THR A 64 -9.60 -0.11 10.96
N LEU A 65 -9.13 -0.03 12.21
CA LEU A 65 -9.11 1.22 12.96
C LEU A 65 -8.17 2.23 12.30
N THR A 66 -7.00 1.81 11.84
CA THR A 66 -6.01 2.69 11.21
C THR A 66 -6.53 3.32 9.92
N ILE A 67 -7.07 2.52 8.98
CA ILE A 67 -7.58 3.09 7.73
C ILE A 67 -8.82 3.96 7.96
N LYS A 68 -9.70 3.58 8.90
CA LYS A 68 -10.86 4.39 9.28
C LYS A 68 -10.43 5.73 9.90
N SER A 69 -9.46 5.72 10.82
CA SER A 69 -8.91 6.94 11.41
C SER A 69 -8.25 7.84 10.36
N LEU A 70 -7.46 7.26 9.45
CA LEU A 70 -6.87 7.99 8.33
C LEU A 70 -7.95 8.64 7.46
N SER A 71 -9.01 7.90 7.10
CA SER A 71 -10.10 8.43 6.29
C SER A 71 -10.85 9.57 6.98
N GLN A 72 -11.06 9.47 8.30
CA GLN A 72 -11.70 10.52 9.10
C GLN A 72 -10.81 11.77 9.17
N ALA A 73 -9.50 11.62 9.41
CA ALA A 73 -8.55 12.73 9.47
C ALA A 73 -8.47 13.54 8.17
N ILE A 74 -8.77 12.90 7.02
CA ILE A 74 -8.78 13.52 5.68
C ILE A 74 -10.20 13.92 5.23
N HIS A 75 -11.24 13.53 5.99
CA HIS A 75 -12.65 13.65 5.61
C HIS A 75 -12.97 12.92 4.28
N ALA A 76 -12.39 11.76 4.10
CA ALA A 76 -12.59 10.92 2.92
C ALA A 76 -13.69 9.88 3.17
N LYS A 77 -14.44 9.54 2.11
CA LYS A 77 -15.45 8.48 2.18
C LYS A 77 -14.76 7.13 2.38
N PHE A 78 -15.11 6.43 3.44
CA PHE A 78 -14.60 5.11 3.78
C PHE A 78 -15.64 4.02 3.54
N SER A 79 -15.20 2.87 3.03
CA SER A 79 -16.02 1.67 2.91
C SER A 79 -15.20 0.44 3.32
N ARG A 80 -15.83 -0.48 4.06
CA ARG A 80 -15.29 -1.81 4.37
C ARG A 80 -16.06 -2.86 3.61
N ILE A 81 -15.33 -3.75 2.95
CA ILE A 81 -15.86 -4.92 2.26
C ILE A 81 -15.26 -6.14 2.94
N GLN A 82 -16.08 -6.92 3.63
CA GLN A 82 -15.67 -8.20 4.18
C GLN A 82 -15.75 -9.25 3.09
N PHE A 83 -14.63 -9.86 2.73
CA PHE A 83 -14.58 -10.91 1.73
C PHE A 83 -14.99 -12.24 2.35
N THR A 84 -15.97 -12.90 1.73
CA THR A 84 -16.54 -14.20 2.15
C THR A 84 -16.69 -15.11 0.95
N PRO A 85 -16.78 -16.45 1.14
CA PRO A 85 -16.90 -17.40 0.02
C PRO A 85 -18.15 -17.21 -0.84
N ASP A 86 -19.21 -16.63 -0.30
CA ASP A 86 -20.49 -16.38 -0.96
C ASP A 86 -20.60 -15.00 -1.64
N LEU A 87 -19.58 -14.13 -1.48
CA LEU A 87 -19.57 -12.79 -2.07
C LEU A 87 -19.58 -12.86 -3.60
N LEU A 88 -20.35 -11.98 -4.22
CA LEU A 88 -20.43 -11.85 -5.69
C LEU A 88 -19.73 -10.56 -6.15
N PRO A 89 -19.22 -10.50 -7.39
CA PRO A 89 -18.67 -9.26 -7.95
C PRO A 89 -19.64 -8.07 -7.84
N ALA A 90 -20.93 -8.28 -8.03
CA ALA A 90 -21.97 -7.25 -7.92
C ALA A 90 -22.06 -6.64 -6.49
N ASP A 91 -21.71 -7.39 -5.45
CA ASP A 91 -21.70 -6.90 -4.09
C ASP A 91 -20.56 -5.89 -3.84
N VAL A 92 -19.48 -5.98 -4.62
CA VAL A 92 -18.33 -5.09 -4.57
C VAL A 92 -18.51 -3.88 -5.47
N ILE A 93 -18.81 -4.10 -6.75
CA ILE A 93 -18.85 -3.03 -7.77
C ILE A 93 -20.24 -2.42 -7.93
N GLY A 94 -21.28 -3.14 -7.55
CA GLY A 94 -22.67 -2.73 -7.77
C GLY A 94 -23.31 -3.44 -8.96
N THR A 95 -24.56 -3.12 -9.23
CA THR A 95 -25.38 -3.76 -10.27
C THR A 95 -26.44 -2.81 -10.78
N MET A 96 -27.06 -3.18 -11.90
CA MET A 96 -28.29 -2.55 -12.36
C MET A 96 -29.51 -3.24 -11.74
N ILE A 97 -30.44 -2.47 -11.19
CA ILE A 97 -31.70 -2.93 -10.63
C ILE A 97 -32.86 -2.32 -11.42
N TYR A 98 -33.88 -3.12 -11.68
CA TYR A 98 -35.09 -2.64 -12.33
C TYR A 98 -35.99 -1.89 -11.35
N ASN A 99 -36.23 -0.62 -11.63
CA ASN A 99 -37.16 0.22 -10.87
C ASN A 99 -38.56 0.11 -11.49
N GLN A 100 -39.45 -0.64 -10.82
CA GLN A 100 -40.81 -0.85 -11.30
C GLN A 100 -41.63 0.45 -11.39
N GLN A 101 -41.39 1.42 -10.51
CA GLN A 101 -42.16 2.69 -10.50
C GLN A 101 -41.82 3.57 -11.69
N LYS A 102 -40.54 3.56 -12.12
CA LYS A 102 -40.06 4.37 -13.23
C LYS A 102 -39.98 3.61 -14.55
N ASN A 103 -40.20 2.28 -14.51
CA ASN A 103 -40.07 1.36 -15.65
C ASN A 103 -38.72 1.47 -16.35
N GLU A 104 -37.63 1.61 -15.54
CA GLU A 104 -36.26 1.77 -16.03
C GLU A 104 -35.26 1.00 -15.18
N PHE A 105 -34.09 0.67 -15.77
CA PHE A 105 -32.98 0.15 -15.02
C PHE A 105 -32.20 1.31 -14.37
N VAL A 106 -31.97 1.23 -13.07
CA VAL A 106 -31.17 2.18 -12.32
C VAL A 106 -29.90 1.53 -11.78
N VAL A 107 -28.80 2.27 -11.78
CA VAL A 107 -27.53 1.78 -11.23
C VAL A 107 -27.57 1.87 -9.74
N ARG A 108 -27.34 0.73 -9.07
CA ARG A 108 -27.04 0.65 -7.65
C ARG A 108 -25.52 0.49 -7.48
N ARG A 109 -24.86 1.56 -7.09
CA ARG A 109 -23.41 1.59 -6.85
C ARG A 109 -23.04 0.72 -5.67
N GLY A 110 -21.98 -0.08 -5.82
CA GLY A 110 -21.40 -0.90 -4.77
C GLY A 110 -20.49 -0.12 -3.82
N PRO A 111 -19.99 -0.76 -2.76
CA PRO A 111 -19.12 -0.15 -1.75
C PRO A 111 -17.77 0.34 -2.32
N ILE A 112 -17.36 -0.11 -3.50
CA ILE A 112 -16.13 0.36 -4.17
C ILE A 112 -16.16 1.86 -4.50
N PHE A 113 -17.34 2.48 -4.57
CA PHE A 113 -17.49 3.93 -4.82
C PHE A 113 -17.26 4.75 -3.54
N ALA A 114 -16.05 4.60 -3.00
CA ALA A 114 -15.53 5.37 -1.87
C ALA A 114 -14.06 5.70 -2.13
N ASN A 115 -13.49 6.65 -1.36
CA ASN A 115 -12.09 7.05 -1.50
C ASN A 115 -11.13 6.02 -0.87
N PHE A 116 -11.50 5.51 0.31
CA PHE A 116 -10.73 4.53 1.06
C PHE A 116 -11.53 3.25 1.22
N ILE A 117 -11.00 2.17 0.69
CA ILE A 117 -11.60 0.85 0.74
C ILE A 117 -10.75 -0.06 1.61
N LEU A 118 -11.35 -0.68 2.60
CA LEU A 118 -10.78 -1.83 3.28
C LEU A 118 -11.40 -3.10 2.69
N ALA A 119 -10.62 -3.83 1.88
CA ALA A 119 -10.96 -5.17 1.40
C ALA A 119 -10.44 -6.18 2.42
N ASP A 120 -11.27 -6.53 3.40
CA ASP A 120 -10.89 -7.34 4.54
C ASP A 120 -10.96 -8.83 4.20
N GLU A 121 -9.85 -9.57 4.46
CA GLU A 121 -9.69 -11.00 4.17
C GLU A 121 -9.90 -11.32 2.68
N ILE A 122 -9.23 -10.59 1.77
CA ILE A 122 -9.41 -10.70 0.31
C ILE A 122 -9.26 -12.14 -0.19
N ASN A 123 -8.45 -12.97 0.47
CA ASN A 123 -8.22 -14.37 0.12
C ASN A 123 -9.38 -15.31 0.49
N ARG A 124 -10.45 -14.84 1.15
CA ARG A 124 -11.63 -15.67 1.46
C ARG A 124 -12.69 -15.68 0.36
N ALA A 125 -12.65 -14.74 -0.57
CA ALA A 125 -13.62 -14.71 -1.67
C ALA A 125 -13.09 -15.40 -2.93
N PRO A 126 -14.00 -15.93 -3.79
CA PRO A 126 -13.64 -16.56 -5.04
C PRO A 126 -12.86 -15.63 -5.99
N ALA A 127 -12.03 -16.20 -6.85
CA ALA A 127 -11.16 -15.48 -7.79
C ALA A 127 -11.91 -14.43 -8.65
N LYS A 128 -13.19 -14.66 -8.98
CA LYS A 128 -14.00 -13.69 -9.75
C LYS A 128 -14.22 -12.38 -8.99
N VAL A 129 -14.44 -12.46 -7.68
CA VAL A 129 -14.63 -11.28 -6.82
C VAL A 129 -13.32 -10.53 -6.63
N GLN A 130 -12.24 -11.27 -6.36
CA GLN A 130 -10.89 -10.71 -6.29
C GLN A 130 -10.54 -9.96 -7.59
N SER A 131 -10.80 -10.58 -8.75
CA SER A 131 -10.53 -9.98 -10.07
C SER A 131 -11.32 -8.69 -10.29
N ALA A 132 -12.59 -8.62 -9.89
CA ALA A 132 -13.42 -7.42 -10.02
C ALA A 132 -12.84 -6.24 -9.20
N LEU A 133 -12.40 -6.49 -7.96
CA LEU A 133 -11.73 -5.47 -7.15
C LEU A 133 -10.41 -5.03 -7.79
N LEU A 134 -9.57 -5.98 -8.20
CA LEU A 134 -8.24 -5.71 -8.76
C LEU A 134 -8.31 -4.99 -10.12
N GLU A 135 -9.35 -5.23 -10.92
CA GLU A 135 -9.63 -4.49 -12.14
C GLU A 135 -10.00 -3.04 -11.82
N ALA A 136 -10.94 -2.82 -10.89
CA ALA A 136 -11.32 -1.49 -10.46
C ALA A 136 -10.14 -0.69 -9.85
N MET A 137 -9.23 -1.37 -9.14
CA MET A 137 -7.98 -0.77 -8.63
C MET A 137 -7.07 -0.29 -9.75
N GLN A 138 -6.92 -1.07 -10.80
CA GLN A 138 -6.00 -0.76 -11.90
C GLN A 138 -6.59 0.29 -12.84
N GLU A 139 -7.84 0.13 -13.23
CA GLU A 139 -8.51 0.98 -14.23
C GLU A 139 -9.09 2.27 -13.64
N ARG A 140 -9.20 2.37 -12.31
CA ARG A 140 -9.81 3.51 -11.61
C ARG A 140 -11.24 3.80 -12.07
N GLN A 141 -11.91 2.79 -12.58
CA GLN A 141 -13.28 2.87 -13.09
C GLN A 141 -13.98 1.51 -12.97
N VAL A 142 -15.30 1.55 -13.05
CA VAL A 142 -16.16 0.36 -13.01
C VAL A 142 -17.19 0.46 -14.11
N THR A 143 -17.40 -0.61 -14.87
CA THR A 143 -18.47 -0.71 -15.87
C THR A 143 -19.68 -1.43 -15.29
N LEU A 144 -20.84 -0.77 -15.32
CA LEU A 144 -22.13 -1.31 -14.87
C LEU A 144 -23.14 -1.19 -16.01
N GLY A 145 -23.58 -2.34 -16.55
CA GLY A 145 -24.35 -2.34 -17.80
C GLY A 145 -23.54 -1.74 -18.95
N ASP A 146 -24.11 -0.77 -19.64
CA ASP A 146 -23.51 -0.11 -20.80
C ASP A 146 -22.71 1.16 -20.44
N SER A 147 -22.56 1.47 -19.14
CA SER A 147 -21.94 2.72 -18.68
C SER A 147 -20.72 2.45 -17.82
N THR A 148 -19.67 3.25 -18.05
CA THR A 148 -18.43 3.24 -17.25
C THR A 148 -18.38 4.44 -16.31
N TYR A 149 -18.14 4.18 -15.05
CA TYR A 149 -18.11 5.16 -13.96
C TYR A 149 -16.69 5.25 -13.40
N LYS A 150 -16.10 6.44 -13.42
CA LYS A 150 -14.82 6.71 -12.76
C LYS A 150 -14.98 6.67 -11.25
N LEU A 151 -13.96 6.17 -10.57
CA LEU A 151 -13.87 6.22 -9.11
C LEU A 151 -13.31 7.56 -8.66
N ASP A 152 -13.82 8.07 -7.53
CA ASP A 152 -13.43 9.37 -6.99
C ASP A 152 -11.98 9.32 -6.45
N GLU A 153 -11.18 10.33 -6.79
CA GLU A 153 -9.82 10.47 -6.25
C GLU A 153 -9.78 11.35 -4.99
N PRO A 154 -8.83 11.10 -4.07
CA PRO A 154 -7.89 9.99 -4.03
C PRO A 154 -8.60 8.66 -3.80
N PHE A 155 -8.09 7.59 -4.42
CA PHE A 155 -8.63 6.25 -4.29
C PHE A 155 -7.54 5.30 -3.78
N LEU A 156 -7.74 4.77 -2.57
CA LEU A 156 -6.82 3.83 -1.93
C LEU A 156 -7.57 2.56 -1.52
N VAL A 157 -7.11 1.43 -2.00
CA VAL A 157 -7.54 0.12 -1.51
C VAL A 157 -6.46 -0.42 -0.58
N LEU A 158 -6.89 -0.79 0.62
CA LEU A 158 -6.16 -1.56 1.59
C LEU A 158 -6.75 -2.94 1.63
N ALA A 159 -6.06 -3.93 1.09
CA ALA A 159 -6.49 -5.32 1.18
C ALA A 159 -5.78 -6.00 2.36
N THR A 160 -6.49 -6.88 3.08
CA THR A 160 -5.88 -7.66 4.17
C THR A 160 -5.87 -9.15 3.83
N GLN A 161 -4.83 -9.83 4.31
CA GLN A 161 -4.71 -11.28 4.31
C GLN A 161 -4.37 -11.76 5.71
N ASN A 162 -4.99 -12.88 6.10
CA ASN A 162 -4.62 -13.59 7.31
C ASN A 162 -3.72 -14.77 6.94
N PRO A 163 -2.44 -14.80 7.34
CA PRO A 163 -1.54 -15.89 6.99
C PRO A 163 -1.84 -17.21 7.72
N LEU A 164 -2.59 -17.15 8.81
CA LEU A 164 -2.90 -18.33 9.64
C LEU A 164 -4.08 -19.14 9.12
N GLU A 165 -5.01 -18.50 8.43
CA GLU A 165 -6.20 -19.16 7.89
C GLU A 165 -5.89 -19.73 6.51
N GLN A 166 -5.75 -21.05 6.43
CA GLN A 166 -5.52 -21.76 5.16
C GLN A 166 -6.80 -22.46 4.64
N GLU A 167 -7.70 -22.90 5.52
CA GLU A 167 -8.92 -23.56 5.13
C GLU A 167 -9.95 -22.59 4.53
N GLY A 168 -10.52 -22.94 3.39
CA GLY A 168 -11.54 -22.13 2.70
C GLY A 168 -10.99 -20.84 2.10
N THR A 169 -9.68 -20.76 1.84
CA THR A 169 -9.07 -19.59 1.21
C THR A 169 -8.74 -19.83 -0.26
N TYR A 170 -8.76 -18.74 -1.02
CA TYR A 170 -8.36 -18.66 -2.41
C TYR A 170 -7.14 -17.73 -2.50
N PRO A 171 -5.91 -18.26 -2.48
CA PRO A 171 -4.72 -17.43 -2.49
C PRO A 171 -4.71 -16.52 -3.71
N LEU A 172 -4.28 -15.27 -3.52
CA LEU A 172 -4.10 -14.34 -4.63
C LEU A 172 -2.93 -14.83 -5.50
N PRO A 173 -3.16 -15.05 -6.81
CA PRO A 173 -2.07 -15.33 -7.74
C PRO A 173 -1.03 -14.22 -7.73
N GLU A 174 0.24 -14.57 -7.97
CA GLU A 174 1.37 -13.63 -7.95
C GLU A 174 1.16 -12.41 -8.85
N ALA A 175 0.64 -12.64 -10.08
CA ALA A 175 0.31 -11.56 -11.01
C ALA A 175 -0.75 -10.58 -10.47
N GLN A 176 -1.58 -11.03 -9.54
CA GLN A 176 -2.57 -10.20 -8.86
C GLN A 176 -1.96 -9.47 -7.67
N GLN A 177 -1.06 -10.11 -6.92
CA GLN A 177 -0.32 -9.46 -5.83
C GLN A 177 0.59 -8.34 -6.37
N ASP A 178 1.19 -8.49 -7.57
CA ASP A 178 2.04 -7.49 -8.20
C ASP A 178 1.32 -6.16 -8.52
N ARG A 179 -0.02 -6.12 -8.44
CA ARG A 179 -0.82 -4.89 -8.58
C ARG A 179 -0.78 -3.99 -7.34
N PHE A 180 -0.46 -4.54 -6.18
CA PHE A 180 -0.25 -3.74 -4.98
C PHE A 180 1.15 -3.11 -5.01
N ILE A 181 1.24 -1.84 -4.65
CA ILE A 181 2.55 -1.16 -4.60
C ILE A 181 3.46 -1.76 -3.54
N MET A 182 2.88 -2.14 -2.40
CA MET A 182 3.57 -2.71 -1.25
C MET A 182 2.74 -3.82 -0.62
N LYS A 183 3.42 -4.83 -0.09
CA LYS A 183 2.90 -5.81 0.87
C LYS A 183 3.56 -5.55 2.22
N VAL A 184 2.79 -5.13 3.20
CA VAL A 184 3.27 -4.74 4.53
C VAL A 184 2.90 -5.82 5.55
N ILE A 185 3.89 -6.29 6.28
CA ILE A 185 3.68 -7.22 7.39
C ILE A 185 3.42 -6.40 8.65
N ILE A 186 2.37 -6.76 9.36
CA ILE A 186 1.96 -6.11 10.60
C ILE A 186 2.28 -7.02 11.77
N ASP A 187 3.16 -6.54 12.64
CA ASP A 187 3.54 -7.22 13.86
C ASP A 187 2.68 -6.82 15.06
N TYR A 188 2.77 -7.63 16.12
CA TYR A 188 2.16 -7.32 17.40
C TYR A 188 2.74 -6.03 17.99
N PRO A 189 1.92 -5.28 18.74
CA PRO A 189 2.43 -4.15 19.50
C PRO A 189 3.42 -4.62 20.57
N THR A 190 4.32 -3.73 20.95
CA THR A 190 5.24 -3.99 22.07
C THR A 190 4.47 -4.06 23.39
N LYS A 191 5.08 -4.67 24.41
CA LYS A 191 4.47 -4.75 25.75
C LYS A 191 4.09 -3.36 26.32
N GLN A 192 4.86 -2.33 26.01
CA GLN A 192 4.58 -0.97 26.45
C GLN A 192 3.36 -0.38 25.73
N GLU A 193 3.26 -0.60 24.42
CA GLU A 193 2.11 -0.20 23.62
C GLU A 193 0.83 -0.94 24.04
N GLU A 194 0.90 -2.24 24.28
CA GLU A 194 -0.24 -3.00 24.82
C GLU A 194 -0.71 -2.46 26.18
N GLN A 195 0.22 -2.06 27.05
CA GLN A 195 -0.15 -1.44 28.32
C GLN A 195 -0.95 -0.15 28.12
N ILE A 196 -0.58 0.68 27.13
CA ILE A 196 -1.32 1.88 26.78
C ILE A 196 -2.69 1.53 26.22
N ILE A 197 -2.75 0.52 25.31
CA ILE A 197 -4.01 0.03 24.72
C ILE A 197 -4.98 -0.43 25.83
N ILE A 198 -4.49 -1.20 26.81
CA ILE A 198 -5.31 -1.65 27.97
C ILE A 198 -5.86 -0.44 28.73
N ARG A 199 -5.00 0.52 29.07
CA ARG A 199 -5.43 1.72 29.81
C ARG A 199 -6.49 2.52 29.06
N GLN A 200 -6.31 2.72 27.77
CA GLN A 200 -7.28 3.46 26.94
C GLN A 200 -8.63 2.74 26.85
N ASN A 201 -8.64 1.43 26.69
CA ASN A 201 -9.88 0.69 26.45
C ASN A 201 -10.61 0.26 27.74
N VAL A 202 -9.90 0.11 28.86
CA VAL A 202 -10.49 -0.35 30.12
C VAL A 202 -10.86 0.84 31.03
N GLN A 203 -10.07 1.91 31.01
CA GLN A 203 -10.27 3.06 31.92
C GLN A 203 -11.11 4.19 31.30
N SER A 204 -11.16 4.30 29.96
CA SER A 204 -11.90 5.35 29.28
C SER A 204 -13.28 4.86 28.85
N LEU A 205 -14.34 5.57 29.26
CA LEU A 205 -15.72 5.32 28.83
C LEU A 205 -15.98 5.75 27.36
N LYS A 206 -15.11 6.56 26.78
CA LYS A 206 -15.22 7.02 25.40
C LYS A 206 -13.88 6.83 24.69
N SER A 207 -13.89 6.12 23.57
CA SER A 207 -12.74 6.12 22.67
C SER A 207 -12.52 7.51 22.11
N PRO A 208 -11.27 7.99 21.98
CA PRO A 208 -10.99 9.26 21.33
C PRO A 208 -11.49 9.23 19.89
N GLU A 209 -12.13 10.31 19.45
CA GLU A 209 -12.57 10.49 18.08
C GLU A 209 -11.48 11.22 17.27
N VAL A 210 -11.34 10.85 16.02
CA VAL A 210 -10.42 11.50 15.08
C VAL A 210 -11.12 12.69 14.46
N SER A 211 -10.49 13.86 14.53
CA SER A 211 -10.96 15.07 13.88
C SER A 211 -10.38 15.22 12.48
N GLN A 212 -11.08 15.92 11.61
CA GLN A 212 -10.51 16.31 10.32
C GLN A 212 -9.39 17.32 10.52
N VAL A 213 -8.19 17.00 10.05
CA VAL A 213 -6.99 17.85 10.14
C VAL A 213 -6.34 18.14 8.79
N VAL A 214 -6.79 17.42 7.74
CA VAL A 214 -6.28 17.54 6.36
C VAL A 214 -7.45 17.53 5.39
N SER A 215 -7.35 18.32 4.34
CA SER A 215 -8.33 18.33 3.26
C SER A 215 -7.95 17.37 2.13
N MET A 216 -8.93 16.92 1.36
CA MET A 216 -8.73 16.14 0.13
C MET A 216 -7.87 16.90 -0.89
N GLN A 217 -7.98 18.23 -0.92
CA GLN A 217 -7.19 19.08 -1.82
C GLN A 217 -5.70 19.06 -1.43
N GLU A 218 -5.36 19.13 -0.12
CA GLU A 218 -3.98 18.99 0.34
C GLU A 218 -3.37 17.65 -0.08
N ILE A 219 -4.14 16.56 0.03
CA ILE A 219 -3.69 15.22 -0.43
C ILE A 219 -3.43 15.19 -1.93
N THR A 220 -4.33 15.76 -2.74
CA THR A 220 -4.17 15.81 -4.20
C THR A 220 -2.93 16.60 -4.59
N GLN A 221 -2.72 17.77 -3.99
CA GLN A 221 -1.53 18.58 -4.20
C GLN A 221 -0.25 17.86 -3.78
N ALA A 222 -0.28 17.15 -2.65
CA ALA A 222 0.85 16.35 -2.18
C ALA A 222 1.19 15.20 -3.13
N LYS A 223 0.19 14.52 -3.71
CA LYS A 223 0.39 13.49 -4.75
C LYS A 223 1.12 14.07 -5.97
N ASP A 224 0.69 15.24 -6.45
CA ASP A 224 1.31 15.89 -7.61
C ASP A 224 2.75 16.34 -7.32
N LEU A 225 3.01 16.85 -6.12
CA LEU A 225 4.36 17.22 -5.68
C LEU A 225 5.26 15.99 -5.51
N THR A 226 4.73 14.91 -4.96
CA THR A 226 5.48 13.65 -4.81
C THR A 226 6.02 13.15 -6.14
N ARG A 227 5.24 13.27 -7.23
CA ARG A 227 5.69 12.91 -8.58
C ARG A 227 6.87 13.77 -9.07
N GLN A 228 6.91 15.04 -8.66
CA GLN A 228 7.94 16.02 -9.04
C GLN A 228 9.26 15.85 -8.27
N ILE A 229 9.28 15.08 -7.15
CA ILE A 229 10.47 14.85 -6.35
C ILE A 229 11.60 14.36 -7.26
N TYR A 230 12.75 15.00 -7.11
CA TYR A 230 13.94 14.70 -7.89
C TYR A 230 14.50 13.32 -7.53
N MET A 231 14.88 12.55 -8.54
CA MET A 231 15.63 11.32 -8.39
C MET A 231 16.84 11.38 -9.32
N ASP A 232 18.02 11.25 -8.74
CA ASP A 232 19.27 11.23 -9.49
C ASP A 232 19.42 9.90 -10.26
N GLU A 233 20.05 9.94 -11.43
CA GLU A 233 20.30 8.75 -12.26
C GLU A 233 21.05 7.64 -11.50
N LYS A 234 21.93 8.02 -10.58
CA LYS A 234 22.63 7.05 -9.72
C LYS A 234 21.66 6.29 -8.81
N VAL A 235 20.62 6.97 -8.28
CA VAL A 235 19.59 6.32 -7.47
C VAL A 235 18.67 5.47 -8.34
N GLU A 236 18.36 5.90 -9.56
CA GLU A 236 17.62 5.07 -10.53
C GLU A 236 18.41 3.80 -10.87
N ASN A 237 19.71 3.92 -11.15
CA ASN A 237 20.59 2.77 -11.39
C ASN A 237 20.67 1.86 -10.17
N TYR A 238 20.73 2.40 -8.95
CA TYR A 238 20.71 1.63 -7.71
C TYR A 238 19.42 0.80 -7.57
N ILE A 239 18.26 1.38 -7.88
CA ILE A 239 16.98 0.65 -7.92
C ILE A 239 17.03 -0.48 -8.96
N LEU A 240 17.56 -0.19 -10.15
CA LEU A 240 17.69 -1.20 -11.22
C LEU A 240 18.62 -2.33 -10.79
N ASP A 241 19.77 -2.03 -10.19
CA ASP A 241 20.71 -3.04 -9.70
C ASP A 241 20.08 -3.95 -8.64
N ILE A 242 19.31 -3.39 -7.68
CA ILE A 242 18.57 -4.19 -6.70
C ILE A 242 17.61 -5.16 -7.40
N VAL A 243 16.80 -4.67 -8.35
CA VAL A 243 15.82 -5.53 -9.03
C VAL A 243 16.48 -6.53 -9.96
N PHE A 244 17.53 -6.14 -10.69
CA PHE A 244 18.28 -7.04 -11.60
C PHE A 244 19.06 -8.11 -10.81
N ALA A 245 19.56 -7.80 -9.63
CA ALA A 245 20.19 -8.79 -8.74
C ALA A 245 19.21 -9.90 -8.33
N THR A 246 17.91 -9.62 -8.23
CA THR A 246 16.90 -10.66 -7.99
C THR A 246 16.63 -11.55 -9.20
N ARG A 247 16.90 -11.07 -10.43
CA ARG A 247 16.72 -11.83 -11.68
C ARG A 247 17.97 -12.60 -12.12
N PHE A 248 19.12 -11.99 -11.88
CA PHE A 248 20.42 -12.47 -12.34
C PHE A 248 21.46 -12.39 -11.21
N PRO A 249 21.24 -13.10 -10.09
CA PRO A 249 22.09 -12.96 -8.90
C PRO A 249 23.58 -13.27 -9.19
N GLU A 250 23.87 -14.16 -10.14
CA GLU A 250 25.23 -14.48 -10.57
C GLU A 250 26.02 -13.28 -11.15
N LYS A 251 25.31 -12.26 -11.68
CA LYS A 251 25.96 -11.05 -12.21
C LYS A 251 26.34 -10.06 -11.10
N TYR A 252 25.81 -10.24 -9.91
CA TYR A 252 25.97 -9.34 -8.76
C TYR A 252 26.71 -9.99 -7.58
N LYS A 253 27.51 -11.06 -7.84
CA LYS A 253 28.26 -11.80 -6.80
C LYS A 253 27.32 -12.42 -5.72
N LEU A 254 26.17 -12.86 -6.14
CA LEU A 254 25.13 -13.47 -5.32
C LEU A 254 24.78 -14.88 -5.83
N GLU A 255 25.80 -15.61 -6.32
CA GLU A 255 25.63 -16.95 -6.92
C GLU A 255 24.85 -17.90 -6.01
N LYS A 256 25.01 -17.75 -4.70
CA LYS A 256 24.32 -18.56 -3.69
C LYS A 256 22.79 -18.39 -3.72
N LEU A 257 22.31 -17.26 -4.18
CA LEU A 257 20.85 -16.99 -4.27
C LEU A 257 20.21 -17.60 -5.51
N LYS A 258 21.01 -17.97 -6.53
CA LYS A 258 20.49 -18.49 -7.80
C LYS A 258 19.61 -19.73 -7.65
N PRO A 259 19.97 -20.77 -6.88
CA PRO A 259 19.11 -21.94 -6.68
C PRO A 259 17.88 -21.65 -5.81
N LEU A 260 17.87 -20.55 -5.06
CA LEU A 260 16.82 -20.20 -4.12
C LEU A 260 15.69 -19.34 -4.73
N ILE A 261 15.95 -18.67 -5.85
CA ILE A 261 15.01 -17.74 -6.51
C ILE A 261 14.40 -18.42 -7.74
N ALA A 262 13.09 -18.67 -7.71
CA ALA A 262 12.34 -19.20 -8.85
C ALA A 262 12.11 -18.12 -9.91
N TYR A 263 11.76 -16.90 -9.49
CA TYR A 263 11.64 -15.71 -10.35
C TYR A 263 11.92 -14.44 -9.55
N GLY A 264 12.54 -13.46 -10.22
CA GLY A 264 12.86 -12.14 -9.67
C GLY A 264 11.80 -11.09 -9.95
N GLY A 265 12.00 -9.88 -9.40
CA GLY A 265 11.07 -8.77 -9.53
C GLY A 265 10.76 -8.38 -10.99
N SER A 266 9.50 -8.12 -11.32
CA SER A 266 9.04 -7.61 -12.63
C SER A 266 9.48 -6.15 -12.84
N PRO A 267 9.31 -5.55 -14.03
CA PRO A 267 9.50 -4.09 -14.21
C PRO A 267 8.65 -3.23 -13.28
N ARG A 268 7.50 -3.75 -12.82
CA ARG A 268 6.69 -3.08 -11.79
C ARG A 268 7.44 -2.94 -10.46
N ALA A 269 8.36 -3.85 -10.13
CA ALA A 269 9.20 -3.73 -8.96
C ALA A 269 10.05 -2.45 -9.00
N SER A 270 10.73 -2.18 -10.12
CA SER A 270 11.53 -0.96 -10.31
C SER A 270 10.67 0.30 -10.26
N ILE A 271 9.52 0.30 -10.95
CA ILE A 271 8.58 1.42 -10.96
C ILE A 271 8.06 1.70 -9.54
N ASN A 272 7.64 0.66 -8.82
CA ASN A 272 7.06 0.81 -7.49
C ASN A 272 8.11 1.19 -6.44
N LEU A 273 9.36 0.72 -6.57
CA LEU A 273 10.47 1.21 -5.74
C LEU A 273 10.71 2.71 -5.96
N ALA A 274 10.73 3.16 -7.21
CA ALA A 274 10.92 4.57 -7.51
C ALA A 274 9.77 5.45 -6.98
N LEU A 275 8.51 5.04 -7.18
CA LEU A 275 7.34 5.76 -6.70
C LEU A 275 7.28 5.80 -5.17
N ALA A 276 7.50 4.66 -4.52
CA ALA A 276 7.46 4.58 -3.07
C ALA A 276 8.65 5.32 -2.42
N ALA A 277 9.85 5.33 -3.05
CA ALA A 277 10.99 6.11 -2.57
C ALA A 277 10.73 7.62 -2.66
N LYS A 278 10.10 8.10 -3.72
CA LYS A 278 9.65 9.51 -3.80
C LYS A 278 8.65 9.86 -2.70
N ALA A 279 7.67 9.00 -2.47
CA ALA A 279 6.69 9.21 -1.41
C ALA A 279 7.35 9.16 -0.01
N HIS A 280 8.32 8.27 0.20
CA HIS A 280 9.09 8.22 1.44
C HIS A 280 9.94 9.49 1.65
N ALA A 281 10.58 10.01 0.59
CA ALA A 281 11.28 11.30 0.65
C ALA A 281 10.33 12.46 1.01
N PHE A 282 9.10 12.47 0.44
CA PHE A 282 8.06 13.45 0.79
C PHE A 282 7.68 13.38 2.27
N LEU A 283 7.44 12.17 2.82
CA LEU A 283 7.15 11.98 4.25
C LEU A 283 8.29 12.48 5.15
N ASN A 284 9.53 12.46 4.65
CA ASN A 284 10.71 12.97 5.30
C ASN A 284 11.01 14.44 4.93
N LYS A 285 10.04 15.15 4.32
CA LYS A 285 10.09 16.58 3.98
C LYS A 285 11.26 16.95 3.06
N ARG A 286 11.63 16.05 2.13
CA ARG A 286 12.74 16.23 1.19
C ARG A 286 12.24 16.28 -0.26
N GLY A 287 12.80 17.21 -1.04
CA GLY A 287 12.53 17.38 -2.47
C GLY A 287 13.34 16.45 -3.38
N PHE A 288 14.11 15.52 -2.83
CA PHE A 288 14.95 14.58 -3.56
C PHE A 288 15.03 13.23 -2.85
N VAL A 289 15.23 12.18 -3.62
CA VAL A 289 15.39 10.81 -3.13
C VAL A 289 16.85 10.53 -2.79
N ILE A 290 17.07 9.83 -1.67
CA ILE A 290 18.36 9.29 -1.27
C ILE A 290 18.31 7.75 -1.22
N PRO A 291 19.45 7.06 -1.28
CA PRO A 291 19.48 5.59 -1.26
C PRO A 291 18.76 4.95 -0.04
N GLU A 292 18.78 5.63 1.09
CA GLU A 292 18.10 5.19 2.32
C GLU A 292 16.59 5.12 2.14
N ASP A 293 16.00 5.99 1.32
CA ASP A 293 14.57 5.91 0.98
C ASP A 293 14.26 4.59 0.29
N VAL A 294 15.08 4.22 -0.70
CA VAL A 294 14.95 2.96 -1.44
C VAL A 294 15.08 1.76 -0.49
N ARG A 295 16.11 1.76 0.36
CA ARG A 295 16.36 0.69 1.33
C ARG A 295 15.20 0.51 2.32
N SER A 296 14.67 1.61 2.84
CA SER A 296 13.58 1.61 3.82
C SER A 296 12.30 0.92 3.32
N ILE A 297 12.04 0.98 2.01
CA ILE A 297 10.81 0.43 1.42
C ILE A 297 11.03 -0.87 0.65
N SER A 298 12.29 -1.29 0.44
CA SER A 298 12.63 -2.41 -0.44
C SER A 298 11.93 -3.71 -0.05
N LYS A 299 11.89 -4.06 1.24
CA LYS A 299 11.19 -5.26 1.70
C LYS A 299 9.70 -5.21 1.39
N ASP A 300 9.06 -4.08 1.68
CA ASP A 300 7.62 -3.92 1.48
C ASP A 300 7.22 -3.96 0.00
N VAL A 301 8.10 -3.46 -0.89
CA VAL A 301 7.86 -3.47 -2.33
C VAL A 301 8.20 -4.81 -2.96
N LEU A 302 9.25 -5.51 -2.50
CA LEU A 302 9.79 -6.69 -3.18
C LEU A 302 9.26 -8.02 -2.65
N ARG A 303 8.84 -8.13 -1.36
CA ARG A 303 8.53 -9.43 -0.74
C ARG A 303 7.42 -10.23 -1.44
N HIS A 304 6.52 -9.60 -2.15
CA HIS A 304 5.44 -10.26 -2.92
C HIS A 304 5.73 -10.32 -4.42
N ARG A 305 6.98 -10.04 -4.82
CA ARG A 305 7.43 -10.00 -6.22
C ARG A 305 8.57 -10.94 -6.51
N LEU A 306 9.01 -11.68 -5.49
CA LEU A 306 10.04 -12.70 -5.60
C LEU A 306 9.41 -14.05 -5.29
N GLY A 307 9.61 -15.03 -6.17
CA GLY A 307 9.24 -16.41 -5.92
C GLY A 307 10.41 -17.22 -5.43
N LEU A 308 10.17 -18.05 -4.43
CA LEU A 308 11.15 -18.98 -3.90
C LEU A 308 11.04 -20.35 -4.59
N THR A 309 12.15 -21.08 -4.62
CA THR A 309 12.16 -22.48 -5.03
C THR A 309 11.84 -23.39 -3.84
N TYR A 310 11.49 -24.64 -4.13
CA TYR A 310 11.32 -25.68 -3.08
C TYR A 310 12.62 -25.90 -2.28
N GLU A 311 13.78 -25.66 -2.88
CA GLU A 311 15.08 -25.74 -2.20
C GLU A 311 15.18 -24.66 -1.11
N ALA A 312 14.77 -23.43 -1.40
CA ALA A 312 14.73 -22.35 -0.43
C ALA A 312 13.76 -22.66 0.73
N GLU A 313 12.60 -23.24 0.45
CA GLU A 313 11.64 -23.65 1.47
C GLU A 313 12.21 -24.75 2.36
N ALA A 314 12.90 -25.75 1.78
CA ALA A 314 13.55 -26.82 2.51
C ALA A 314 14.68 -26.32 3.42
N GLU A 315 15.38 -25.27 3.03
CA GLU A 315 16.43 -24.60 3.81
C GLU A 315 15.88 -23.55 4.80
N ASN A 316 14.55 -23.38 4.89
CA ASN A 316 13.89 -22.35 5.69
C ASN A 316 14.35 -20.92 5.35
N VAL A 317 14.74 -20.66 4.10
CA VAL A 317 15.07 -19.34 3.61
C VAL A 317 13.77 -18.61 3.25
N ASN A 318 13.58 -17.42 3.81
CA ASN A 318 12.45 -16.57 3.46
C ASN A 318 12.86 -15.47 2.46
N VAL A 319 11.86 -14.87 1.82
CA VAL A 319 12.07 -13.80 0.81
C VAL A 319 12.84 -12.61 1.40
N GLU A 320 12.63 -12.29 2.66
CA GLU A 320 13.28 -11.14 3.30
C GLU A 320 14.77 -11.36 3.49
N ASN A 321 15.21 -12.61 3.76
CA ASN A 321 16.63 -12.96 3.80
C ASN A 321 17.30 -12.68 2.45
N ILE A 322 16.63 -13.05 1.34
CA ILE A 322 17.14 -12.81 -0.01
C ILE A 322 17.25 -11.31 -0.28
N ILE A 323 16.21 -10.51 0.08
CA ILE A 323 16.23 -9.07 -0.08
C ILE A 323 17.35 -8.44 0.76
N ASP A 324 17.57 -8.89 1.99
CA ASP A 324 18.63 -8.40 2.85
C ASP A 324 20.02 -8.68 2.25
N ASP A 325 20.24 -9.87 1.68
CA ASP A 325 21.49 -10.23 1.03
C ASP A 325 21.74 -9.38 -0.23
N VAL A 326 20.69 -9.14 -1.05
CA VAL A 326 20.79 -8.22 -2.19
C VAL A 326 21.16 -6.82 -1.72
N LEU A 327 20.45 -6.26 -0.73
CA LEU A 327 20.70 -4.90 -0.22
C LEU A 327 22.08 -4.75 0.45
N ARG A 328 22.68 -5.86 0.93
CA ARG A 328 24.01 -5.86 1.53
C ARG A 328 25.12 -5.81 0.49
N VAL A 329 24.92 -6.45 -0.67
CA VAL A 329 25.95 -6.57 -1.72
C VAL A 329 25.88 -5.42 -2.72
N ILE A 330 24.67 -4.93 -3.06
CA ILE A 330 24.53 -3.82 -4.02
C ILE A 330 25.11 -2.54 -3.42
N GLN A 331 26.08 -1.96 -4.16
CA GLN A 331 26.78 -0.77 -3.74
C GLN A 331 25.85 0.45 -3.71
N VAL A 332 25.87 1.15 -2.59
CA VAL A 332 25.16 2.42 -2.44
C VAL A 332 25.87 3.51 -3.21
N PRO A 333 25.19 4.29 -4.06
CA PRO A 333 25.82 5.32 -4.91
C PRO A 333 26.32 6.54 -4.11
#